data_1022f370531231603401f4a9664c72d5
#
_entry.id   1022f370531231603401f4a9664c72d5
#
_cell.length_a   1.000
_cell.length_b   1.000
_cell.length_c   1.000
_cell.angle_alpha   90.00
_cell.angle_beta   90.00
_cell.angle_gamma   90.00
#
_symmetry.space_group_name_H-M   'P 1'
#
loop_
_entity.id
_entity.type
_entity.pdbx_description
1 polymer ?
#
loop_
_entity_poly.entity_id
_entity_poly.type
_entity_poly.pdbx_seq_one_letter_code
_entity_poly.pdbx_strand_id
1 'polypeptide(L)'
;DFAPSFSIWTTIEECLNPPLMWEDGRGWYTTEPFSDLEVFDFPEGIGPVECVNVEHEEVVLIPQKIDAKKVAFKYGLGAQFITTLKTIHMLGMDRKDTVDVQGVAVSPRDLLAAALPDPATLGSRMKGKTCAGTLVKGLDKEGKPRAVYMYNVVDNAWSMANYGDQAVVWQTAINPVIAMELIHKG
;
A
#
# COMPACT_ATOMS: atom_id res chain seq x y z
N ASP A 1 -3.53 -2.90 18.55
CA ASP A 1 -2.40 -1.96 18.55
C ASP A 1 -2.14 -1.49 17.12
N PHE A 2 -1.80 -0.21 16.92
CA PHE A 2 -1.35 0.30 15.64
C PHE A 2 0.06 -0.25 15.35
N ALA A 3 0.18 -1.04 14.30
CA ALA A 3 1.43 -1.70 13.96
C ALA A 3 1.54 -1.90 12.45
N PRO A 4 2.23 -1.00 11.73
CA PRO A 4 2.53 -1.18 10.31
C PRO A 4 3.32 -2.48 10.07
N SER A 5 3.03 -3.16 8.98
CA SER A 5 3.68 -4.44 8.63
C SER A 5 5.05 -4.27 7.96
N PHE A 6 5.40 -3.06 7.58
CA PHE A 6 6.69 -2.69 6.99
C PHE A 6 7.14 -1.31 7.48
N SER A 7 8.14 -0.70 6.85
CA SER A 7 8.71 0.57 7.28
C SER A 7 7.65 1.61 7.67
N ILE A 8 7.71 2.07 8.91
CA ILE A 8 6.80 3.10 9.44
C ILE A 8 6.93 4.40 8.63
N TRP A 9 8.15 4.78 8.26
CA TRP A 9 8.43 5.93 7.41
C TRP A 9 7.71 5.84 6.06
N THR A 10 7.86 4.70 5.38
CA THR A 10 7.22 4.43 4.09
C THR A 10 5.70 4.43 4.22
N THR A 11 5.17 3.78 5.25
CA THR A 11 3.72 3.76 5.51
C THR A 11 3.15 5.17 5.69
N ILE A 12 3.85 6.03 6.44
CA ILE A 12 3.43 7.43 6.65
C ILE A 12 3.50 8.19 5.32
N GLU A 13 4.57 8.02 4.55
CA GLU A 13 4.75 8.68 3.27
C GLU A 13 3.67 8.31 2.26
N GLU A 14 3.49 7.03 1.98
CA GLU A 14 2.51 6.53 1.03
C GLU A 14 1.07 6.90 1.41
N CYS A 15 0.73 6.86 2.69
CA CYS A 15 -0.65 7.11 3.14
C CYS A 15 -0.98 8.59 3.34
N LEU A 16 -0.01 9.45 3.67
CA LEU A 16 -0.25 10.87 3.99
C LEU A 16 0.21 11.85 2.90
N ASN A 17 1.01 11.40 1.93
CA ASN A 17 1.27 12.20 0.75
C ASN A 17 0.01 12.26 -0.13
N PRO A 18 -0.18 13.34 -0.90
CA PRO A 18 -1.28 13.44 -1.86
C PRO A 18 -1.18 12.33 -2.91
N PRO A 19 -2.13 11.39 -2.98
CA PRO A 19 -2.11 10.29 -3.93
C PRO A 19 -2.05 10.77 -5.37
N LEU A 20 -1.10 10.25 -6.14
CA LEU A 20 -1.00 10.50 -7.57
C LEU A 20 -2.02 9.63 -8.33
N MET A 21 -2.71 10.25 -9.26
CA MET A 21 -3.70 9.64 -10.13
C MET A 21 -3.37 9.92 -11.59
N TRP A 22 -3.82 9.05 -12.48
CA TRP A 22 -3.78 9.27 -13.91
C TRP A 22 -5.18 9.18 -14.50
N GLU A 23 -5.50 10.08 -15.44
CA GLU A 23 -6.73 10.03 -16.24
C GLU A 23 -6.45 10.52 -17.66
N ASP A 24 -6.93 9.77 -18.65
CA ASP A 24 -6.82 10.14 -20.06
C ASP A 24 -7.48 11.51 -20.33
N GLY A 25 -6.80 12.36 -21.10
CA GLY A 25 -7.21 13.73 -21.37
C GLY A 25 -6.95 14.73 -20.23
N ARG A 26 -6.72 14.28 -19.00
CA ARG A 26 -6.33 15.11 -17.85
C ARG A 26 -4.85 15.03 -17.52
N GLY A 27 -4.24 13.86 -17.74
CA GLY A 27 -2.87 13.56 -17.32
C GLY A 27 -2.77 13.18 -15.84
N TRP A 28 -1.61 13.41 -15.24
CA TRP A 28 -1.39 13.20 -13.82
C TRP A 28 -1.97 14.33 -12.99
N TYR A 29 -2.61 13.96 -11.89
CA TYR A 29 -3.10 14.88 -10.89
C TYR A 29 -3.07 14.22 -9.50
N THR A 30 -3.12 15.01 -8.45
CA THR A 30 -3.18 14.51 -7.07
C THR A 30 -4.57 14.67 -6.48
N THR A 31 -4.86 13.85 -5.49
CA THR A 31 -6.08 13.94 -4.66
C THR A 31 -5.70 14.09 -3.19
N GLU A 32 -6.69 14.38 -2.34
CA GLU A 32 -6.46 14.38 -0.90
C GLU A 32 -6.15 12.96 -0.39
N PRO A 33 -5.28 12.83 0.61
CA PRO A 33 -5.04 11.54 1.29
C PRO A 33 -6.34 10.90 1.75
N PHE A 34 -6.43 9.57 1.63
CA PHE A 34 -7.62 8.77 1.99
C PHE A 34 -8.89 9.12 1.20
N SER A 35 -8.75 9.73 0.03
CA SER A 35 -9.87 10.02 -0.86
C SER A 35 -10.40 8.77 -1.56
N ASP A 36 -11.57 8.92 -2.20
CA ASP A 36 -12.21 7.88 -3.03
C ASP A 36 -12.38 6.55 -2.27
N LEU A 37 -12.93 6.65 -1.06
CA LEU A 37 -13.24 5.48 -0.21
C LEU A 37 -14.22 4.56 -0.93
N GLU A 38 -13.84 3.29 -1.04
CA GLU A 38 -14.70 2.22 -1.54
C GLU A 38 -14.55 0.96 -0.69
N VAL A 39 -15.56 0.12 -0.68
CA VAL A 39 -15.46 -1.22 -0.09
C VAL A 39 -15.16 -2.21 -1.21
N PHE A 40 -14.00 -2.87 -1.13
CA PHE A 40 -13.59 -3.91 -2.07
C PHE A 40 -13.71 -5.28 -1.41
N ASP A 41 -14.36 -6.21 -2.11
CA ASP A 41 -14.52 -7.59 -1.63
C ASP A 41 -13.32 -8.43 -2.09
N PHE A 42 -12.36 -8.60 -1.18
CA PHE A 42 -11.14 -9.33 -1.45
C PHE A 42 -11.37 -10.86 -1.45
N PRO A 43 -10.66 -11.59 -2.32
CA PRO A 43 -10.82 -13.04 -2.46
C PRO A 43 -10.27 -13.83 -1.25
N GLU A 44 -10.45 -15.15 -1.31
CA GLU A 44 -9.88 -16.15 -0.41
C GLU A 44 -10.21 -15.95 1.09
N GLY A 45 -11.41 -15.44 1.35
CA GLY A 45 -11.94 -15.30 2.71
C GLY A 45 -11.44 -14.07 3.46
N ILE A 46 -10.77 -13.13 2.79
CA ILE A 46 -10.47 -11.80 3.35
C ILE A 46 -11.78 -11.00 3.48
N GLY A 47 -12.60 -11.01 2.40
CA GLY A 47 -13.90 -10.33 2.39
C GLY A 47 -13.82 -8.83 2.18
N PRO A 48 -14.90 -8.09 2.53
CA PRO A 48 -15.02 -6.67 2.28
C PRO A 48 -14.11 -5.84 3.18
N VAL A 49 -13.28 -4.98 2.56
CA VAL A 49 -12.38 -4.06 3.26
C VAL A 49 -12.52 -2.65 2.66
N GLU A 50 -12.54 -1.64 3.51
CA GLU A 50 -12.50 -0.24 3.09
C GLU A 50 -11.14 0.10 2.50
N CYS A 51 -11.14 0.55 1.24
CA CYS A 51 -9.97 0.94 0.49
C CYS A 51 -10.00 2.42 0.17
N VAL A 52 -8.84 3.07 0.20
CA VAL A 52 -8.66 4.49 -0.07
C VAL A 52 -7.48 4.70 -1.02
N ASN A 53 -7.48 5.81 -1.75
CA ASN A 53 -6.34 6.19 -2.56
C ASN A 53 -5.13 6.46 -1.67
N VAL A 54 -3.97 5.95 -2.10
CA VAL A 54 -2.66 6.24 -1.51
C VAL A 54 -1.65 6.52 -2.61
N GLU A 55 -0.54 7.17 -2.28
CA GLU A 55 0.55 7.39 -3.22
C GLU A 55 1.28 6.07 -3.49
N HIS A 56 1.54 5.79 -4.78
CA HIS A 56 2.36 4.64 -5.16
C HIS A 56 2.94 4.80 -6.57
N GLU A 57 4.17 4.32 -6.79
CA GLU A 57 4.91 4.52 -8.04
C GLU A 57 4.33 3.81 -9.26
N GLU A 58 3.54 2.74 -9.10
CA GLU A 58 2.91 2.05 -10.23
C GLU A 58 1.97 2.98 -11.01
N VAL A 59 1.36 3.97 -10.36
CA VAL A 59 0.51 4.96 -11.05
C VAL A 59 1.31 5.75 -12.06
N VAL A 60 2.60 6.00 -11.81
CA VAL A 60 3.49 6.68 -12.76
C VAL A 60 3.86 5.80 -13.95
N LEU A 61 4.07 4.51 -13.71
CA LEU A 61 4.64 3.60 -14.70
C LEU A 61 3.61 3.04 -15.67
N ILE A 62 2.41 2.71 -15.20
CA ILE A 62 1.37 2.04 -16.00
C ILE A 62 0.96 2.86 -17.23
N PRO A 63 0.61 4.16 -17.12
CA PRO A 63 0.17 4.93 -18.29
C PRO A 63 1.24 5.13 -19.35
N GLN A 64 2.51 4.98 -18.99
CA GLN A 64 3.62 5.08 -19.94
C GLN A 64 3.75 3.85 -20.85
N LYS A 65 3.15 2.74 -20.48
CA LYS A 65 3.29 1.45 -21.15
C LYS A 65 1.97 0.87 -21.65
N ILE A 66 0.86 1.29 -21.06
CA ILE A 66 -0.47 0.77 -21.33
C ILE A 66 -1.41 1.94 -21.59
N ASP A 67 -2.19 1.85 -22.65
CA ASP A 67 -3.25 2.81 -22.96
C ASP A 67 -4.43 2.62 -21.98
N ALA A 68 -4.30 3.22 -20.80
CA ALA A 68 -5.27 3.16 -19.74
C ALA A 68 -6.04 4.49 -19.64
N LYS A 69 -7.35 4.42 -19.43
CA LYS A 69 -8.18 5.62 -19.25
C LYS A 69 -8.07 6.20 -17.85
N LYS A 70 -7.87 5.37 -16.84
CA LYS A 70 -7.69 5.79 -15.44
C LYS A 70 -6.77 4.80 -14.74
N VAL A 71 -5.83 5.32 -13.95
CA VAL A 71 -4.98 4.52 -13.07
C VAL A 71 -5.01 5.12 -11.67
N ALA A 72 -5.21 4.27 -10.69
CA ALA A 72 -5.23 4.59 -9.27
C ALA A 72 -4.60 3.46 -8.47
N PHE A 73 -4.00 3.78 -7.35
CA PHE A 73 -3.54 2.80 -6.37
C PHE A 73 -4.34 2.95 -5.07
N LYS A 74 -4.77 1.83 -4.49
CA LYS A 74 -5.58 1.84 -3.27
C LYS A 74 -5.08 0.83 -2.26
N TYR A 75 -5.07 1.23 -0.98
CA TYR A 75 -4.86 0.32 0.15
C TYR A 75 -6.16 0.04 0.89
N GLY A 76 -6.35 -1.22 1.25
CA GLY A 76 -7.31 -1.68 2.23
C GLY A 76 -6.75 -1.53 3.64
N LEU A 77 -6.92 -0.37 4.25
CA LEU A 77 -6.35 -0.03 5.55
C LEU A 77 -7.30 -0.27 6.72
N GLY A 78 -8.61 -0.20 6.46
CA GLY A 78 -9.63 -0.23 7.48
C GLY A 78 -9.76 1.07 8.28
N ALA A 79 -10.96 1.32 8.82
CA ALA A 79 -11.32 2.60 9.42
C ALA A 79 -10.43 3.00 10.61
N GLN A 80 -10.04 2.05 11.46
CA GLN A 80 -9.19 2.34 12.62
C GLN A 80 -7.80 2.83 12.21
N PHE A 81 -7.18 2.19 11.21
CA PHE A 81 -5.85 2.56 10.72
C PHE A 81 -5.88 3.95 10.08
N ILE A 82 -6.86 4.21 9.22
CA ILE A 82 -7.09 5.52 8.58
C ILE A 82 -7.28 6.61 9.64
N THR A 83 -8.10 6.37 10.65
CA THR A 83 -8.33 7.33 11.74
C THR A 83 -7.05 7.64 12.51
N THR A 84 -6.24 6.63 12.79
CA THR A 84 -4.94 6.80 13.46
C THR A 84 -3.99 7.66 12.64
N LEU A 85 -3.84 7.40 11.33
CA LEU A 85 -2.99 8.19 10.45
C LEU A 85 -3.47 9.64 10.32
N LYS A 86 -4.78 9.86 10.19
CA LYS A 86 -5.34 11.22 10.19
C LYS A 86 -5.05 11.97 11.49
N THR A 87 -5.08 11.29 12.63
CA THR A 87 -4.74 11.88 13.92
C THR A 87 -3.26 12.24 13.98
N ILE A 88 -2.37 11.38 13.52
CA ILE A 88 -0.94 11.64 13.41
C ILE A 88 -0.68 12.89 12.56
N HIS A 89 -1.34 13.00 11.41
CA HIS A 89 -1.25 14.16 10.53
C HIS A 89 -1.78 15.44 11.19
N MET A 90 -2.95 15.38 11.80
CA MET A 90 -3.57 16.51 12.50
C MET A 90 -2.67 17.04 13.64
N LEU A 91 -1.92 16.17 14.31
CA LEU A 91 -0.98 16.54 15.36
C LEU A 91 0.38 17.01 14.80
N GLY A 92 0.60 16.96 13.49
CA GLY A 92 1.87 17.30 12.84
C GLY A 92 3.00 16.33 13.15
N MET A 93 2.68 15.10 13.57
CA MET A 93 3.66 14.06 13.90
C MET A 93 4.25 13.36 12.67
N ASP A 94 3.72 13.62 11.48
CA ASP A 94 4.23 13.17 10.18
C ASP A 94 5.25 14.13 9.55
N ARG A 95 5.51 15.28 10.18
CA ARG A 95 6.42 16.31 9.65
C ARG A 95 7.87 15.84 9.69
N LYS A 96 8.60 16.17 8.61
CA LYS A 96 10.05 15.88 8.46
C LYS A 96 10.96 16.99 9.03
N ASP A 97 10.45 18.23 9.04
CA ASP A 97 11.17 19.37 9.57
C ASP A 97 11.32 19.25 11.10
N THR A 98 12.45 19.73 11.61
CA THR A 98 12.72 19.66 13.04
C THR A 98 12.00 20.77 13.81
N VAL A 99 11.58 20.44 15.03
CA VAL A 99 11.09 21.38 16.03
C VAL A 99 12.05 21.43 17.21
N ASP A 100 12.19 22.59 17.83
CA ASP A 100 12.98 22.70 19.07
C ASP A 100 12.18 22.15 20.25
N VAL A 101 12.78 21.19 20.94
CA VAL A 101 12.24 20.63 22.19
C VAL A 101 13.29 20.83 23.28
N GLN A 102 13.14 21.90 24.04
CA GLN A 102 14.05 22.25 25.15
C GLN A 102 15.53 22.35 24.72
N GLY A 103 15.79 22.94 23.55
CA GLY A 103 17.13 23.11 22.99
C GLY A 103 17.63 21.91 22.17
N VAL A 104 16.82 20.92 21.93
CA VAL A 104 17.13 19.76 21.06
C VAL A 104 16.26 19.82 19.80
N ALA A 105 16.90 19.81 18.64
CA ALA A 105 16.18 19.71 17.36
C ALA A 105 15.68 18.28 17.15
N VAL A 106 14.37 18.09 17.09
CA VAL A 106 13.70 16.79 16.96
C VAL A 106 12.80 16.78 15.73
N SER A 107 12.91 15.75 14.87
CA SER A 107 11.94 15.48 13.83
C SER A 107 10.73 14.75 14.44
N PRO A 108 9.50 15.27 14.35
CA PRO A 108 8.31 14.60 14.88
C PRO A 108 8.12 13.20 14.27
N ARG A 109 8.36 13.04 12.96
CA ARG A 109 8.26 11.75 12.27
C ARG A 109 9.28 10.74 12.77
N ASP A 110 10.53 11.14 13.01
CA ASP A 110 11.57 10.25 13.54
C ASP A 110 11.25 9.80 14.95
N LEU A 111 10.73 10.71 15.77
CA LEU A 111 10.28 10.38 17.12
C LEU A 111 9.11 9.39 17.08
N LEU A 112 8.13 9.61 16.21
CA LEU A 112 7.00 8.69 16.03
C LEU A 112 7.49 7.31 15.58
N ALA A 113 8.38 7.25 14.59
CA ALA A 113 8.94 5.99 14.08
C ALA A 113 9.71 5.24 15.16
N ALA A 114 10.48 5.95 15.98
CA ALA A 114 11.22 5.33 17.09
C ALA A 114 10.33 4.86 18.24
N ALA A 115 9.16 5.47 18.43
CA ALA A 115 8.21 5.11 19.49
C ALA A 115 7.30 3.93 19.12
N LEU A 116 7.13 3.66 17.84
CA LEU A 116 6.30 2.55 17.36
C LEU A 116 7.08 1.21 17.37
N PRO A 117 6.37 0.07 17.48
CA PRO A 117 7.03 -1.24 17.39
C PRO A 117 7.76 -1.41 16.06
N ASP A 118 8.97 -1.96 16.11
CA ASP A 118 9.72 -2.30 14.90
C ASP A 118 8.95 -3.40 14.11
N PRO A 119 8.56 -3.14 12.86
CA PRO A 119 7.85 -4.11 12.04
C PRO A 119 8.54 -5.46 11.93
N ALA A 120 9.88 -5.49 11.90
CA ALA A 120 10.66 -6.73 11.82
C ALA A 120 10.40 -7.67 13.00
N THR A 121 9.96 -7.14 14.14
CA THR A 121 9.68 -7.94 15.35
C THR A 121 8.23 -8.43 15.44
N LEU A 122 7.36 -8.03 14.52
CA LEU A 122 5.93 -8.28 14.61
C LEU A 122 5.48 -9.56 13.91
N GLY A 123 6.30 -10.18 13.08
CA GLY A 123 5.91 -11.27 12.19
C GLY A 123 5.18 -12.42 12.90
N SER A 124 5.69 -12.89 14.03
CA SER A 124 5.06 -13.98 14.80
C SER A 124 3.76 -13.59 15.51
N ARG A 125 3.51 -12.31 15.71
CA ARG A 125 2.31 -11.76 16.37
C ARG A 125 1.20 -11.41 15.37
N MET A 126 1.54 -11.18 14.12
CA MET A 126 0.59 -10.83 13.06
C MET A 126 -0.21 -12.06 12.65
N LYS A 127 -1.50 -11.84 12.40
CA LYS A 127 -2.43 -12.89 11.96
C LYS A 127 -3.24 -12.36 10.77
N GLY A 128 -3.64 -13.29 9.91
CA GLY A 128 -4.46 -12.99 8.76
C GLY A 128 -3.70 -13.09 7.45
N LYS A 129 -4.31 -12.56 6.41
CA LYS A 129 -3.83 -12.64 5.03
C LYS A 129 -3.59 -11.26 4.46
N THR A 130 -2.62 -11.15 3.57
CA THR A 130 -2.42 -9.99 2.70
C THR A 130 -2.82 -10.35 1.27
N CYS A 131 -3.41 -9.40 0.58
CA CYS A 131 -3.75 -9.54 -0.84
C CYS A 131 -3.18 -8.35 -1.61
N ALA A 132 -2.33 -8.63 -2.59
CA ALA A 132 -1.86 -7.65 -3.55
C ALA A 132 -2.33 -8.04 -4.94
N GLY A 133 -2.82 -7.08 -5.74
CA GLY A 133 -3.33 -7.41 -7.05
C GLY A 133 -3.67 -6.21 -7.91
N THR A 134 -3.94 -6.48 -9.18
CA THR A 134 -4.31 -5.49 -10.19
C THR A 134 -5.70 -5.79 -10.73
N LEU A 135 -6.63 -4.86 -10.54
CA LEU A 135 -7.97 -4.91 -11.12
C LEU A 135 -8.00 -4.11 -12.43
N VAL A 136 -8.22 -4.81 -13.53
CA VAL A 136 -8.37 -4.20 -14.86
C VAL A 136 -9.84 -4.26 -15.26
N LYS A 137 -10.42 -3.11 -15.57
CA LYS A 137 -11.78 -2.96 -16.11
C LYS A 137 -11.70 -2.37 -17.52
N GLY A 138 -12.41 -2.94 -18.45
CA GLY A 138 -12.39 -2.50 -19.83
C GLY A 138 -13.44 -3.22 -20.69
N LEU A 139 -13.17 -3.28 -21.99
CA LEU A 139 -13.98 -4.03 -22.95
C LEU A 139 -13.17 -5.23 -23.46
N ASP A 140 -13.86 -6.35 -23.71
CA ASP A 140 -13.26 -7.48 -24.39
C ASP A 140 -13.16 -7.25 -25.91
N LYS A 141 -12.71 -8.26 -26.64
CA LYS A 141 -12.55 -8.21 -28.11
C LYS A 141 -13.88 -8.02 -28.85
N GLU A 142 -14.98 -8.37 -28.21
CA GLU A 142 -16.34 -8.21 -28.73
C GLU A 142 -16.99 -6.87 -28.31
N GLY A 143 -16.26 -6.01 -27.58
CA GLY A 143 -16.74 -4.75 -27.09
C GLY A 143 -17.63 -4.84 -25.83
N LYS A 144 -17.66 -5.98 -25.15
CA LYS A 144 -18.46 -6.18 -23.94
C LYS A 144 -17.66 -5.79 -22.67
N PRO A 145 -18.31 -5.24 -21.66
CA PRO A 145 -17.66 -4.95 -20.39
C PRO A 145 -17.00 -6.19 -19.78
N ARG A 146 -15.73 -6.07 -19.41
CA ARG A 146 -14.95 -7.12 -18.77
C ARG A 146 -14.15 -6.55 -17.61
N ALA A 147 -14.11 -7.29 -16.49
CA ALA A 147 -13.24 -7.02 -15.37
C ALA A 147 -12.40 -8.26 -15.07
N VAL A 148 -11.11 -8.06 -14.82
CA VAL A 148 -10.17 -9.11 -14.44
C VAL A 148 -9.41 -8.63 -13.22
N TYR A 149 -9.40 -9.42 -12.16
CA TYR A 149 -8.58 -9.20 -10.99
C TYR A 149 -7.48 -10.25 -10.93
N MET A 150 -6.24 -9.84 -11.12
CA MET A 150 -5.05 -10.68 -10.94
C MET A 150 -4.49 -10.37 -9.55
N TYR A 151 -4.33 -11.38 -8.71
CA TYR A 151 -3.95 -11.19 -7.33
C TYR A 151 -3.08 -12.32 -6.79
N ASN A 152 -2.40 -12.02 -5.70
CA ASN A 152 -1.69 -12.97 -4.87
C ASN A 152 -2.16 -12.80 -3.42
N VAL A 153 -2.55 -13.88 -2.77
CA VAL A 153 -2.93 -13.89 -1.34
C VAL A 153 -1.93 -14.72 -0.57
N VAL A 154 -1.43 -14.17 0.53
CA VAL A 154 -0.47 -14.85 1.41
C VAL A 154 -0.97 -14.81 2.85
N ASP A 155 -1.05 -15.98 3.48
CA ASP A 155 -1.31 -16.11 4.90
C ASP A 155 -0.03 -15.90 5.69
N ASN A 156 -0.09 -15.05 6.74
CA ASN A 156 1.10 -14.69 7.52
C ASN A 156 1.67 -15.88 8.30
N ALA A 157 0.82 -16.75 8.85
CA ALA A 157 1.30 -17.92 9.58
C ALA A 157 2.02 -18.91 8.64
N TRP A 158 1.51 -19.06 7.40
CA TRP A 158 2.17 -19.85 6.36
C TRP A 158 3.53 -19.25 5.97
N SER A 159 3.61 -17.94 5.76
CA SER A 159 4.85 -17.25 5.38
C SER A 159 5.91 -17.41 6.49
N MET A 160 5.52 -17.15 7.75
CA MET A 160 6.40 -17.31 8.90
C MET A 160 6.90 -18.75 9.07
N ALA A 161 6.03 -19.75 8.86
CA ALA A 161 6.41 -21.15 9.00
C ALA A 161 7.37 -21.66 7.91
N ASN A 162 7.25 -21.13 6.67
CA ASN A 162 8.03 -21.63 5.54
C ASN A 162 9.28 -20.80 5.24
N TYR A 163 9.26 -19.49 5.55
CA TYR A 163 10.33 -18.54 5.17
C TYR A 163 10.88 -17.76 6.35
N GLY A 164 10.22 -17.77 7.52
CA GLY A 164 10.61 -16.98 8.68
C GLY A 164 10.26 -15.49 8.60
N ASP A 165 9.58 -15.07 7.53
CA ASP A 165 9.27 -13.67 7.24
C ASP A 165 7.76 -13.44 7.14
N GLN A 166 7.36 -12.19 7.34
CA GLN A 166 5.97 -11.74 7.21
C GLN A 166 5.44 -11.90 5.78
N ALA A 167 4.13 -12.07 5.64
CA ALA A 167 3.46 -12.21 4.36
C ALA A 167 3.80 -11.08 3.38
N VAL A 168 3.86 -9.82 3.84
CA VAL A 168 4.21 -8.67 3.01
C VAL A 168 5.63 -8.76 2.45
N VAL A 169 6.60 -9.25 3.24
CA VAL A 169 7.98 -9.44 2.79
C VAL A 169 8.06 -10.47 1.68
N TRP A 170 7.39 -11.60 1.87
CA TRP A 170 7.31 -12.66 0.85
C TRP A 170 6.65 -12.17 -0.44
N GLN A 171 5.51 -11.46 -0.34
CA GLN A 171 4.79 -10.90 -1.51
C GLN A 171 5.65 -9.90 -2.30
N THR A 172 6.40 -9.07 -1.60
CA THR A 172 7.31 -8.10 -2.24
C THR A 172 8.47 -8.79 -2.94
N ALA A 173 9.01 -9.84 -2.35
CA ALA A 173 10.19 -10.53 -2.85
C ALA A 173 9.90 -11.50 -4.01
N ILE A 174 8.76 -12.19 -4.00
CA ILE A 174 8.50 -13.30 -4.94
C ILE A 174 8.40 -12.84 -6.41
N ASN A 175 7.78 -11.71 -6.67
CA ASN A 175 7.62 -11.21 -8.04
C ASN A 175 8.95 -10.88 -8.72
N PRO A 176 9.90 -10.16 -8.11
CA PRO A 176 11.25 -9.98 -8.64
C PRO A 176 11.99 -11.30 -8.87
N VAL A 177 11.84 -12.28 -7.98
CA VAL A 177 12.48 -13.60 -8.13
C VAL A 177 11.93 -14.32 -9.37
N ILE A 178 10.60 -14.35 -9.53
CA ILE A 178 9.97 -14.93 -10.73
C ILE A 178 10.44 -14.22 -12.00
N ALA A 179 10.52 -12.88 -11.97
CA ALA A 179 11.00 -12.11 -13.11
C ALA A 179 12.46 -12.46 -13.48
N MET A 180 13.34 -12.58 -12.47
CA MET A 180 14.73 -13.01 -12.69
C MET A 180 14.82 -14.42 -13.28
N GLU A 181 13.98 -15.36 -12.79
CA GLU A 181 13.95 -16.71 -13.35
C GLU A 181 13.48 -16.72 -14.80
N LEU A 182 12.46 -15.93 -15.15
CA LEU A 182 11.97 -15.82 -16.51
C LEU A 182 13.02 -15.22 -17.45
N ILE A 183 13.72 -14.16 -17.02
CA ILE A 183 14.81 -13.56 -17.80
C ILE A 183 15.95 -14.55 -18.01
N HIS A 184 16.28 -15.36 -17.00
CA HIS A 184 17.33 -16.37 -17.12
C HIS A 184 16.96 -17.50 -18.09
N LYS A 185 15.70 -17.85 -18.20
CA LYS A 185 15.20 -18.89 -19.10
C LYS A 185 15.02 -18.45 -20.57
N GLY A 186 15.01 -17.14 -20.83
CA GLY A 186 14.85 -16.52 -22.16
C GLY A 186 13.39 -16.30 -22.49
#